data_9b5805f7402bf700aa9099dc311bbb32
#
_entry.id   9b5805f7402bf700aa9099dc311bbb32
#
_cell.length_a   1.000
_cell.length_b   1.000
_cell.length_c   1.000
_cell.angle_alpha   90.00
_cell.angle_beta   90.00
_cell.angle_gamma   90.00
#
_symmetry.space_group_name_H-M   'P 1'
#
loop_
_entity.id
_entity.type
_entity.pdbx_description
1 polymer ?
#
loop_
_entity_poly.entity_id
_entity_poly.type
_entity_poly.pdbx_seq_one_letter_code
_entity_poly.pdbx_strand_id
1 'polypeptide(L)'
;AKRLSAELRSGDTLARVTGVEFIVILESQTPNENISVFAESLLNKLVKCYRIAMQEVYISGNIGIATYPNDGEHCKELIKNADTAMCFAKEQGRNSLAFFSKELQEKVATKKKVSQQLLTALEKQEFELHYQPVVTSRNGNMVGVEALLRWHNELLGNITPDVFIPIAESMGLIAKIGD
;
A
#
# COMPACT_ATOMS: atom_id res chain seq x y z
N ALA A 1 2.75 -17.11 16.42
CA ALA A 1 3.91 -16.89 17.29
C ALA A 1 4.97 -17.99 17.12
N LYS A 2 4.71 -19.28 17.45
CA LYS A 2 5.74 -20.35 17.46
C LYS A 2 6.59 -20.46 16.18
N ARG A 3 5.97 -20.38 14.99
CA ARG A 3 6.70 -20.41 13.71
C ARG A 3 7.60 -19.20 13.51
N LEU A 4 7.16 -18.02 13.94
CA LEU A 4 7.97 -16.81 13.86
C LEU A 4 9.15 -16.87 14.83
N SER A 5 8.92 -17.27 16.09
CA SER A 5 10.00 -17.40 17.08
C SER A 5 11.08 -18.40 16.67
N ALA A 6 10.72 -19.43 15.91
CA ALA A 6 11.70 -20.44 15.48
C ALA A 6 12.67 -19.96 14.38
N GLU A 7 12.36 -18.84 13.74
CA GLU A 7 13.22 -18.22 12.70
C GLU A 7 14.12 -17.11 13.27
N LEU A 8 13.90 -16.70 14.52
CA LEU A 8 14.62 -15.61 15.16
C LEU A 8 15.87 -16.08 15.86
N ARG A 9 16.90 -15.26 15.86
CA ARG A 9 18.17 -15.49 16.55
C ARG A 9 18.08 -15.09 18.02
N SER A 10 19.09 -15.43 18.80
CA SER A 10 19.14 -15.17 20.24
C SER A 10 19.05 -13.67 20.61
N GLY A 11 19.45 -12.74 19.73
CA GLY A 11 19.35 -11.29 19.96
C GLY A 11 18.05 -10.67 19.45
N ASP A 12 17.30 -11.39 18.59
CA ASP A 12 16.09 -10.84 17.99
C ASP A 12 14.92 -10.86 18.97
N THR A 13 14.03 -9.89 18.83
CA THR A 13 12.83 -9.78 19.67
C THR A 13 11.56 -9.98 18.83
N LEU A 14 10.64 -10.82 19.33
CA LEU A 14 9.30 -10.96 18.80
C LEU A 14 8.27 -10.46 19.83
N ALA A 15 7.54 -9.45 19.47
CA ALA A 15 6.43 -8.93 20.26
C ALA A 15 5.10 -9.12 19.52
N ARG A 16 4.05 -9.55 20.23
CA ARG A 16 2.67 -9.53 19.72
C ARG A 16 1.97 -8.28 20.27
N VAL A 17 1.59 -7.38 19.37
CA VAL A 17 1.02 -6.08 19.73
C VAL A 17 -0.49 -6.17 19.87
N THR A 18 -1.15 -6.77 18.87
CA THR A 18 -2.59 -7.00 18.87
C THR A 18 -2.89 -8.41 18.36
N GLY A 19 -4.16 -8.77 18.22
CA GLY A 19 -4.64 -10.11 17.87
C GLY A 19 -3.85 -10.80 16.76
N VAL A 20 -3.55 -10.11 15.66
CA VAL A 20 -2.87 -10.66 14.47
C VAL A 20 -1.57 -9.93 14.10
N GLU A 21 -1.20 -8.90 14.85
CA GLU A 21 -0.03 -8.07 14.55
C GLU A 21 1.16 -8.43 15.43
N PHE A 22 2.30 -8.57 14.80
CA PHE A 22 3.57 -8.88 15.43
C PHE A 22 4.61 -7.84 15.01
N ILE A 23 5.47 -7.47 15.96
CA ILE A 23 6.68 -6.69 15.71
C ILE A 23 7.87 -7.63 15.90
N VAL A 24 8.77 -7.61 14.94
CA VAL A 24 10.06 -8.27 14.99
C VAL A 24 11.14 -7.18 15.02
N ILE A 25 12.01 -7.24 16.00
CA ILE A 25 13.20 -6.38 16.07
C ILE A 25 14.39 -7.28 15.81
N LEU A 26 15.14 -6.96 14.75
CA LEU A 26 16.36 -7.67 14.38
C LEU A 26 17.54 -6.85 14.86
N GLU A 27 18.38 -7.46 15.68
CA GLU A 27 19.68 -6.89 16.06
C GLU A 27 20.71 -7.32 15.01
N SER A 28 20.83 -6.53 13.94
CA SER A 28 21.87 -6.79 12.93
C SER A 28 23.25 -6.44 13.49
N GLN A 29 24.11 -7.42 13.59
CA GLN A 29 25.51 -7.25 13.98
C GLN A 29 26.45 -7.14 12.78
N THR A 30 25.92 -7.35 11.56
CA THR A 30 26.73 -7.32 10.33
C THR A 30 26.06 -6.43 9.26
N PRO A 31 26.84 -5.54 8.61
CA PRO A 31 26.34 -4.60 7.61
C PRO A 31 25.71 -5.24 6.35
N ASN A 32 25.86 -6.55 6.17
CA ASN A 32 25.49 -7.28 4.95
C ASN A 32 24.32 -8.27 5.14
N GLU A 33 23.58 -8.19 6.24
CA GLU A 33 22.38 -9.05 6.35
C GLU A 33 21.30 -8.57 5.38
N ASN A 34 20.94 -9.43 4.46
CA ASN A 34 19.88 -9.18 3.50
C ASN A 34 18.50 -9.32 4.19
N ILE A 35 18.03 -8.23 4.77
CA ILE A 35 16.74 -8.16 5.48
C ILE A 35 15.59 -8.63 4.59
N SER A 36 15.68 -8.40 3.28
CA SER A 36 14.68 -8.88 2.31
C SER A 36 14.56 -10.39 2.33
N VAL A 37 15.70 -11.09 2.25
CA VAL A 37 15.73 -12.57 2.23
C VAL A 37 15.17 -13.13 3.54
N PHE A 38 15.50 -12.50 4.66
CA PHE A 38 14.95 -12.91 5.96
C PHE A 38 13.44 -12.69 6.02
N ALA A 39 12.94 -11.52 5.59
CA ALA A 39 11.52 -11.20 5.58
C ALA A 39 10.74 -12.13 4.64
N GLU A 40 11.27 -12.45 3.46
CA GLU A 40 10.71 -13.44 2.54
C GLU A 40 10.66 -14.83 3.17
N SER A 41 11.71 -15.25 3.87
CA SER A 41 11.72 -16.52 4.61
C SER A 41 10.61 -16.55 5.67
N LEU A 42 10.42 -15.48 6.43
CA LEU A 42 9.34 -15.37 7.40
C LEU A 42 7.96 -15.50 6.73
N LEU A 43 7.71 -14.80 5.62
CA LEU A 43 6.46 -14.90 4.87
C LEU A 43 6.24 -16.34 4.39
N ASN A 44 7.23 -16.95 3.78
CA ASN A 44 7.16 -18.34 3.30
C ASN A 44 6.86 -19.34 4.41
N LYS A 45 7.33 -19.07 5.63
CA LYS A 45 7.00 -19.91 6.80
C LYS A 45 5.58 -19.66 7.32
N LEU A 46 5.10 -18.44 7.23
CA LEU A 46 3.73 -18.07 7.67
C LEU A 46 2.66 -18.71 6.79
N VAL A 47 2.84 -18.75 5.47
CA VAL A 47 1.84 -19.25 4.52
C VAL A 47 1.70 -20.78 4.50
N LYS A 48 2.62 -21.51 5.14
CA LYS A 48 2.50 -22.95 5.25
C LYS A 48 1.23 -23.33 6.03
N CYS A 49 0.59 -24.42 5.59
CA CYS A 49 -0.62 -24.96 6.20
C CYS A 49 -0.53 -25.07 7.74
N TYR A 50 -1.60 -24.66 8.40
CA TYR A 50 -1.83 -24.87 9.83
C TYR A 50 -2.91 -25.92 10.02
N ARG A 51 -2.64 -26.96 10.82
CA ARG A 51 -3.65 -27.94 11.19
C ARG A 51 -4.24 -27.56 12.55
N ILE A 52 -5.50 -27.17 12.56
CA ILE A 52 -6.24 -26.76 13.76
C ILE A 52 -7.51 -27.61 13.81
N ALA A 53 -7.70 -28.37 14.89
CA ALA A 53 -8.90 -29.19 15.10
C ALA A 53 -9.27 -30.04 13.85
N MET A 54 -8.30 -30.74 13.25
CA MET A 54 -8.44 -31.58 12.05
C MET A 54 -8.76 -30.82 10.74
N GLN A 55 -8.72 -29.48 10.76
CA GLN A 55 -8.89 -28.64 9.58
C GLN A 55 -7.57 -28.04 9.13
N GLU A 56 -7.36 -27.96 7.83
CA GLU A 56 -6.24 -27.24 7.22
C GLU A 56 -6.61 -25.78 7.01
N VAL A 57 -5.81 -24.91 7.62
CA VAL A 57 -6.00 -23.45 7.55
C VAL A 57 -4.78 -22.82 6.91
N TYR A 58 -5.01 -21.98 5.91
CA TYR A 58 -3.97 -21.18 5.26
C TYR A 58 -4.16 -19.73 5.67
N ILE A 59 -3.07 -19.08 6.05
CA ILE A 59 -3.05 -17.66 6.38
C ILE A 59 -2.13 -16.92 5.41
N SER A 60 -2.40 -15.64 5.21
CA SER A 60 -1.49 -14.73 4.53
C SER A 60 -0.96 -13.70 5.53
N GLY A 61 0.18 -13.13 5.24
CA GLY A 61 0.78 -12.06 6.02
C GLY A 61 1.40 -11.01 5.11
N ASN A 62 1.54 -9.80 5.62
CA ASN A 62 2.31 -8.76 4.96
C ASN A 62 3.33 -8.20 5.94
N ILE A 63 4.47 -7.75 5.43
CA ILE A 63 5.56 -7.24 6.24
C ILE A 63 5.92 -5.83 5.80
N GLY A 64 5.95 -4.89 6.75
CA GLY A 64 6.55 -3.59 6.58
C GLY A 64 7.89 -3.54 7.30
N ILE A 65 8.88 -2.94 6.68
CA ILE A 65 10.26 -2.91 7.17
C ILE A 65 10.71 -1.46 7.29
N ALA A 66 11.24 -1.11 8.45
CA ALA A 66 11.93 0.15 8.70
C ALA A 66 13.29 -0.14 9.33
N THR A 67 14.30 0.63 8.95
CA THR A 67 15.70 0.42 9.34
C THR A 67 16.22 1.60 10.18
N TYR A 68 16.88 1.29 11.30
CA TYR A 68 17.58 2.29 12.08
C TYR A 68 19.00 2.49 11.51
N PRO A 69 19.54 3.71 11.47
CA PRO A 69 18.87 5.00 11.79
C PRO A 69 18.15 5.64 10.58
N ASN A 70 18.19 5.03 9.40
CA ASN A 70 17.78 5.64 8.14
C ASN A 70 16.29 6.01 8.10
N ASP A 71 15.45 5.16 8.69
CA ASP A 71 13.99 5.30 8.67
C ASP A 71 13.43 5.78 10.02
N GLY A 72 14.29 6.27 10.91
CA GLY A 72 13.91 6.87 12.18
C GLY A 72 14.98 6.65 13.26
N GLU A 73 15.07 7.60 14.17
CA GLU A 73 16.01 7.57 15.30
C GLU A 73 15.35 7.11 16.61
N HIS A 74 14.02 7.08 16.64
CA HIS A 74 13.24 6.72 17.81
C HIS A 74 12.32 5.53 17.55
N CYS A 75 12.12 4.70 18.57
CA CYS A 75 11.29 3.49 18.50
C CYS A 75 9.87 3.77 17.94
N LYS A 76 9.22 4.84 18.41
CA LYS A 76 7.88 5.23 17.95
C LYS A 76 7.84 5.55 16.45
N GLU A 77 8.89 6.19 15.96
CA GLU A 77 9.03 6.57 14.55
C GLU A 77 9.24 5.32 13.67
N LEU A 78 10.17 4.45 14.07
CA LEU A 78 10.45 3.20 13.37
C LEU A 78 9.20 2.31 13.29
N ILE A 79 8.45 2.16 14.38
CA ILE A 79 7.20 1.38 14.39
C ILE A 79 6.17 2.01 13.43
N LYS A 80 5.97 3.33 13.50
CA LYS A 80 5.05 4.05 12.61
C LYS A 80 5.45 3.87 11.14
N ASN A 81 6.75 3.95 10.84
CA ASN A 81 7.25 3.86 9.49
C ASN A 81 7.18 2.41 8.96
N ALA A 82 7.45 1.41 9.79
CA ALA A 82 7.21 0.01 9.45
C ALA A 82 5.72 -0.28 9.20
N ASP A 83 4.81 0.29 10.02
CA ASP A 83 3.36 0.17 9.81
C ASP A 83 2.91 0.82 8.49
N THR A 84 3.44 1.99 8.16
CA THR A 84 3.20 2.65 6.86
C THR A 84 3.62 1.76 5.69
N ALA A 85 4.80 1.14 5.77
CA ALA A 85 5.28 0.20 4.76
C ALA A 85 4.41 -1.07 4.70
N MET A 86 3.96 -1.60 5.84
CA MET A 86 3.05 -2.75 5.90
C MET A 86 1.69 -2.43 5.27
N CYS A 87 1.14 -1.24 5.51
CA CYS A 87 -0.10 -0.80 4.86
C CYS A 87 0.04 -0.78 3.34
N PHE A 88 1.16 -0.28 2.82
CA PHE A 88 1.44 -0.32 1.39
C PHE A 88 1.60 -1.76 0.87
N ALA A 89 2.32 -2.63 1.59
CA ALA A 89 2.45 -4.04 1.22
C ALA A 89 1.07 -4.74 1.13
N LYS A 90 0.13 -4.44 2.03
CA LYS A 90 -1.26 -4.97 1.96
C LYS A 90 -1.98 -4.57 0.68
N GLU A 91 -1.73 -3.37 0.16
CA GLU A 91 -2.33 -2.88 -1.08
C GLU A 91 -1.74 -3.56 -2.32
N GLN A 92 -0.47 -3.96 -2.27
CA GLN A 92 0.18 -4.74 -3.34
C GLN A 92 -0.33 -6.18 -3.42
N GLY A 93 -1.01 -6.65 -2.39
CA GLY A 93 -1.61 -7.97 -2.34
C GLY A 93 -1.30 -8.76 -1.09
N ARG A 94 -1.60 -10.05 -1.14
CA ARG A 94 -1.30 -10.99 -0.04
C ARG A 94 0.15 -11.44 -0.12
N ASN A 95 0.75 -11.68 1.05
CA ASN A 95 2.11 -12.19 1.17
C ASN A 95 3.17 -11.27 0.54
N SER A 96 2.97 -9.99 0.69
CA SER A 96 3.85 -8.94 0.19
C SER A 96 4.68 -8.33 1.32
N LEU A 97 5.83 -7.79 0.95
CA LEU A 97 6.65 -7.00 1.86
C LEU A 97 6.97 -5.63 1.23
N ALA A 98 7.20 -4.63 2.05
CA ALA A 98 7.66 -3.32 1.62
C ALA A 98 8.64 -2.74 2.61
N PHE A 99 9.63 -2.04 2.09
CA PHE A 99 10.52 -1.19 2.87
C PHE A 99 9.92 0.20 2.97
N PHE A 100 10.09 0.82 4.12
CA PHE A 100 9.72 2.22 4.27
C PHE A 100 10.61 3.09 3.38
N SER A 101 10.00 4.12 2.80
CA SER A 101 10.70 5.26 2.22
C SER A 101 9.83 6.50 2.37
N LYS A 102 10.43 7.69 2.26
CA LYS A 102 9.69 8.96 2.34
C LYS A 102 8.69 9.09 1.19
N GLU A 103 9.07 8.63 -0.01
CA GLU A 103 8.18 8.61 -1.18
C GLU A 103 6.97 7.70 -0.97
N LEU A 104 7.18 6.55 -0.30
CA LEU A 104 6.09 5.64 0.05
C LEU A 104 5.15 6.28 1.07
N GLN A 105 5.69 6.98 2.06
CA GLN A 105 4.91 7.71 3.06
C GLN A 105 4.03 8.78 2.40
N GLU A 106 4.59 9.55 1.46
CA GLU A 106 3.86 10.57 0.71
C GLU A 106 2.74 9.94 -0.15
N LYS A 107 3.00 8.84 -0.83
CA LYS A 107 2.00 8.10 -1.61
C LYS A 107 0.84 7.63 -0.73
N VAL A 108 1.13 7.01 0.42
CA VAL A 108 0.10 6.54 1.36
C VAL A 108 -0.70 7.72 1.92
N ALA A 109 -0.03 8.81 2.28
CA ALA A 109 -0.71 10.02 2.79
C ALA A 109 -1.60 10.66 1.72
N THR A 110 -1.12 10.77 0.48
CA THR A 110 -1.88 11.31 -0.66
C THR A 110 -3.09 10.43 -0.95
N LYS A 111 -2.91 9.11 -1.06
CA LYS A 111 -4.01 8.16 -1.28
C LYS A 111 -5.09 8.30 -0.22
N LYS A 112 -4.70 8.40 1.05
CA LYS A 112 -5.65 8.59 2.15
C LYS A 112 -6.46 9.87 2.00
N LYS A 113 -5.80 10.99 1.69
CA LYS A 113 -6.48 12.29 1.46
C LYS A 113 -7.44 12.21 0.27
N VAL A 114 -6.98 11.66 -0.85
CA VAL A 114 -7.79 11.48 -2.07
C VAL A 114 -9.00 10.59 -1.78
N SER A 115 -8.82 9.46 -1.10
CA SER A 115 -9.91 8.55 -0.72
C SER A 115 -10.99 9.25 0.11
N GLN A 116 -10.58 10.09 1.07
CA GLN A 116 -11.51 10.83 1.93
C GLN A 116 -12.35 11.85 1.14
N GLN A 117 -11.72 12.61 0.23
CA GLN A 117 -12.42 13.61 -0.58
C GLN A 117 -13.31 12.95 -1.65
N LEU A 118 -12.89 11.81 -2.20
CA LEU A 118 -13.61 11.10 -3.24
C LEU A 118 -15.02 10.66 -2.79
N LEU A 119 -15.19 10.36 -1.50
CA LEU A 119 -16.50 9.95 -0.93
C LEU A 119 -17.59 11.01 -1.13
N THR A 120 -17.24 12.28 -1.14
CA THR A 120 -18.17 13.40 -1.27
C THR A 120 -18.09 14.14 -2.61
N ALA A 121 -17.13 13.76 -3.46
CA ALA A 121 -16.86 14.45 -4.72
C ALA A 121 -18.04 14.42 -5.70
N LEU A 122 -18.81 13.33 -5.73
CA LEU A 122 -20.03 13.23 -6.55
C LEU A 122 -21.13 14.16 -6.06
N GLU A 123 -21.38 14.21 -4.75
CA GLU A 123 -22.41 15.07 -4.15
C GLU A 123 -22.06 16.54 -4.35
N LYS A 124 -20.77 16.88 -4.37
CA LYS A 124 -20.27 18.23 -4.58
C LYS A 124 -20.12 18.62 -6.05
N GLN A 125 -20.41 17.72 -6.98
CA GLN A 125 -20.25 17.95 -8.42
C GLN A 125 -18.84 18.41 -8.81
N GLU A 126 -17.82 17.78 -8.24
CA GLU A 126 -16.41 18.12 -8.44
C GLU A 126 -15.80 17.48 -9.71
N PHE A 127 -16.58 16.66 -10.43
CA PHE A 127 -16.15 15.99 -11.68
C PHE A 127 -16.66 16.75 -12.90
N GLU A 128 -15.80 16.85 -13.92
CA GLU A 128 -16.12 17.40 -15.22
C GLU A 128 -15.50 16.57 -16.35
N LEU A 129 -16.10 16.63 -17.53
CA LEU A 129 -15.59 15.97 -18.74
C LEU A 129 -14.90 16.99 -19.63
N HIS A 130 -13.63 16.74 -19.92
CA HIS A 130 -12.90 17.42 -20.97
C HIS A 130 -12.87 16.56 -22.23
N TYR A 131 -12.97 17.18 -23.39
CA TYR A 131 -12.97 16.48 -24.66
C TYR A 131 -11.72 16.82 -25.46
N GLN A 132 -10.94 15.77 -25.79
CA GLN A 132 -9.74 15.93 -26.63
C GLN A 132 -10.07 15.46 -28.05
N PRO A 133 -9.90 16.31 -29.08
CA PRO A 133 -10.15 15.92 -30.46
C PRO A 133 -9.09 14.92 -30.93
N VAL A 134 -9.56 13.86 -31.58
CA VAL A 134 -8.70 12.90 -32.29
C VAL A 134 -8.71 13.29 -33.76
N VAL A 135 -7.56 13.57 -34.33
CA VAL A 135 -7.39 14.03 -35.72
C VAL A 135 -6.55 13.05 -36.52
N THR A 136 -6.83 12.95 -37.81
CA THR A 136 -5.99 12.16 -38.73
C THR A 136 -4.67 12.89 -38.97
N SER A 137 -3.56 12.18 -38.90
CA SER A 137 -2.22 12.72 -39.16
C SER A 137 -2.03 13.21 -40.61
N ARG A 138 -2.86 12.67 -41.55
CA ARG A 138 -2.71 12.97 -42.99
C ARG A 138 -3.27 14.33 -43.39
N ASN A 139 -4.36 14.80 -42.82
CA ASN A 139 -5.06 16.03 -43.25
C ASN A 139 -5.61 16.85 -42.12
N GLY A 140 -5.37 16.45 -40.84
CA GLY A 140 -5.85 17.18 -39.65
C GLY A 140 -7.38 17.08 -39.41
N ASN A 141 -8.11 16.29 -40.20
CA ASN A 141 -9.54 16.16 -39.98
C ASN A 141 -9.87 15.46 -38.68
N MET A 142 -10.83 15.99 -37.93
CA MET A 142 -11.33 15.39 -36.72
C MET A 142 -12.11 14.12 -37.06
N VAL A 143 -11.75 13.00 -36.42
CA VAL A 143 -12.37 11.69 -36.60
C VAL A 143 -13.07 11.20 -35.36
N GLY A 144 -12.89 11.89 -34.24
CA GLY A 144 -13.53 11.55 -32.99
C GLY A 144 -13.12 12.51 -31.87
N VAL A 145 -13.65 12.24 -30.67
CA VAL A 145 -13.24 12.92 -29.45
C VAL A 145 -13.02 11.87 -28.36
N GLU A 146 -12.03 12.09 -27.53
CA GLU A 146 -11.81 11.32 -26.32
C GLU A 146 -12.37 12.11 -25.15
N ALA A 147 -13.25 11.48 -24.37
CA ALA A 147 -13.79 12.06 -23.14
C ALA A 147 -12.82 11.75 -21.98
N LEU A 148 -12.29 12.78 -21.39
CA LEU A 148 -11.29 12.68 -20.33
C LEU A 148 -11.86 13.26 -19.05
N LEU A 149 -12.07 12.41 -18.05
CA LEU A 149 -12.57 12.81 -16.76
C LEU A 149 -11.54 13.70 -16.03
N ARG A 150 -12.04 14.78 -15.40
CA ARG A 150 -11.26 15.69 -14.57
C ARG A 150 -11.92 15.78 -13.21
N TRP A 151 -11.10 15.91 -12.19
CA TRP A 151 -11.57 16.12 -10.83
C TRP A 151 -10.88 17.34 -10.22
N HIS A 152 -11.68 18.31 -9.84
CA HIS A 152 -11.24 19.51 -9.15
C HIS A 152 -11.81 19.53 -7.74
N ASN A 153 -10.93 19.40 -6.74
CA ASN A 153 -11.33 19.43 -5.32
C ASN A 153 -10.84 20.73 -4.66
N GLU A 154 -11.66 21.36 -3.84
CA GLU A 154 -11.30 22.61 -3.18
C GLU A 154 -10.04 22.54 -2.31
N LEU A 155 -9.79 21.40 -1.67
CA LEU A 155 -8.66 21.21 -0.76
C LEU A 155 -7.42 20.66 -1.42
N LEU A 156 -7.59 19.82 -2.45
CA LEU A 156 -6.51 19.09 -3.10
C LEU A 156 -6.13 19.67 -4.47
N GLY A 157 -6.94 20.61 -4.99
CA GLY A 157 -6.77 21.16 -6.33
C GLY A 157 -7.16 20.16 -7.43
N ASN A 158 -6.49 20.24 -8.57
CA ASN A 158 -6.69 19.32 -9.69
C ASN A 158 -6.00 17.99 -9.42
N ILE A 159 -6.78 16.91 -9.33
CA ILE A 159 -6.29 15.56 -9.17
C ILE A 159 -6.36 14.85 -10.52
N THR A 160 -5.24 14.28 -10.94
CA THR A 160 -5.14 13.62 -12.24
C THR A 160 -5.82 12.24 -12.24
N PRO A 161 -6.37 11.79 -13.37
CA PRO A 161 -7.08 10.51 -13.48
C PRO A 161 -6.27 9.30 -13.06
N ASP A 162 -4.97 9.28 -13.35
CA ASP A 162 -4.03 8.23 -12.95
C ASP A 162 -3.89 8.08 -11.43
N VAL A 163 -4.20 9.14 -10.67
CA VAL A 163 -4.20 9.11 -9.21
C VAL A 163 -5.55 8.68 -8.65
N PHE A 164 -6.66 9.28 -9.10
CA PHE A 164 -7.95 9.04 -8.43
C PHE A 164 -8.72 7.84 -8.98
N ILE A 165 -8.57 7.47 -10.26
CA ILE A 165 -9.29 6.34 -10.85
C ILE A 165 -8.96 5.02 -10.14
N PRO A 166 -7.69 4.63 -9.92
CA PRO A 166 -7.38 3.40 -9.20
C PRO A 166 -7.93 3.38 -7.77
N ILE A 167 -8.00 4.55 -7.13
CA ILE A 167 -8.58 4.69 -5.80
C ILE A 167 -10.10 4.49 -5.86
N ALA A 168 -10.78 5.13 -6.83
CA ALA A 168 -12.20 4.97 -7.04
C ALA A 168 -12.60 3.51 -7.33
N GLU A 169 -11.81 2.80 -8.13
CA GLU A 169 -11.98 1.37 -8.40
C GLU A 169 -11.86 0.55 -7.11
N SER A 170 -10.80 0.78 -6.33
CA SER A 170 -10.59 0.06 -5.06
C SER A 170 -11.69 0.30 -4.02
N MET A 171 -12.38 1.44 -4.10
CA MET A 171 -13.51 1.82 -3.26
C MET A 171 -14.87 1.42 -3.83
N GLY A 172 -14.92 0.86 -5.06
CA GLY A 172 -16.16 0.53 -5.75
C GLY A 172 -16.98 1.75 -6.19
N LEU A 173 -16.36 2.93 -6.30
CA LEU A 173 -17.02 4.18 -6.67
C LEU A 173 -16.98 4.46 -8.17
N ILE A 174 -16.16 3.75 -8.92
CA ILE A 174 -15.92 4.03 -10.35
C ILE A 174 -17.21 3.99 -11.21
N ALA A 175 -18.11 3.07 -10.92
CA ALA A 175 -19.39 2.98 -11.64
C ALA A 175 -20.25 4.23 -11.43
N LYS A 176 -20.31 4.75 -10.19
CA LYS A 176 -21.07 5.97 -9.86
C LYS A 176 -20.46 7.25 -10.46
N ILE A 177 -19.16 7.22 -10.75
CA ILE A 177 -18.46 8.34 -11.38
C ILE A 177 -18.67 8.32 -12.90
N GLY A 178 -18.88 7.11 -13.48
CA GLY A 178 -19.09 6.94 -14.91
C GLY A 178 -20.54 7.14 -15.39
N ASP A 179 -21.51 7.11 -14.48
CA ASP A 179 -22.93 7.37 -14.74
C ASP A 179 -23.21 8.88 -14.80
#